data_0199dcf7712b715ccb8a691a0dd0c6e3
#
_entry.id   0199dcf7712b715ccb8a691a0dd0c6e3
#
_cell.length_a   1.000
_cell.length_b   1.000
_cell.length_c   1.000
_cell.angle_alpha   90.00
_cell.angle_beta   90.00
_cell.angle_gamma   90.00
#
_symmetry.space_group_name_H-M   'P 1'
#
loop_
_entity.id
_entity.type
_entity.pdbx_description
1 polymer ?
#
loop_
_entity_poly.entity_id
_entity_poly.type
_entity_poly.pdbx_seq_one_letter_code
_entity_poly.pdbx_strand_id
1 'polypeptide(L)'
;FIRSAAKAIASGRADCGVVLGGSGNGEAIVANKVKGIRCGLCWDEWSAQMTKEHNNANCIAIGARPVSETLAIKIVETWLDAKFEGGRHTTRVGKIE
;
A
#
# COMPACT_ATOMS: atom_id res chain seq x y z
N PHE A 1 -1.00 -16.31 -0.77
CA PHE A 1 -0.72 -15.45 0.39
C PHE A 1 -1.16 -14.02 0.17
N ILE A 2 -0.74 -13.43 -0.95
CA ILE A 2 -1.04 -12.03 -1.22
C ILE A 2 -2.53 -11.81 -1.37
N ARG A 3 -3.21 -12.66 -2.12
CA ARG A 3 -4.65 -12.54 -2.33
C ARG A 3 -5.42 -12.71 -1.01
N SER A 4 -4.99 -13.64 -0.17
CA SER A 4 -5.62 -13.86 1.15
C SER A 4 -5.46 -12.63 2.04
N ALA A 5 -4.27 -12.03 2.06
CA ALA A 5 -4.02 -10.81 2.82
C ALA A 5 -4.89 -9.66 2.32
N ALA A 6 -4.96 -9.48 1.00
CA ALA A 6 -5.78 -8.44 0.40
C ALA A 6 -7.27 -8.63 0.72
N LYS A 7 -7.77 -9.86 0.65
CA LYS A 7 -9.15 -10.16 1.01
C LYS A 7 -9.44 -9.88 2.49
N ALA A 8 -8.47 -10.12 3.38
CA ALA A 8 -8.63 -9.81 4.80
C ALA A 8 -8.83 -8.31 5.02
N ILE A 9 -8.08 -7.49 4.29
CA ILE A 9 -8.23 -6.02 4.35
C ILE A 9 -9.58 -5.61 3.76
N ALA A 10 -9.91 -6.11 2.58
CA ALA A 10 -11.14 -5.75 1.88
C ALA A 10 -12.40 -6.12 2.67
N SER A 11 -12.36 -7.21 3.43
CA SER A 11 -13.50 -7.67 4.24
C SER A 11 -13.58 -7.03 5.62
N GLY A 12 -12.60 -6.21 6.00
CA GLY A 12 -12.57 -5.55 7.30
C GLY A 12 -11.98 -6.40 8.43
N ARG A 13 -11.46 -7.61 8.12
CA ARG A 13 -10.78 -8.43 9.14
C ARG A 13 -9.43 -7.86 9.53
N ALA A 14 -8.85 -7.05 8.66
CA ALA A 14 -7.64 -6.28 8.94
C ALA A 14 -7.88 -4.85 8.47
N ASP A 15 -7.28 -3.88 9.16
CA ASP A 15 -7.43 -2.46 8.81
C ASP A 15 -6.55 -2.07 7.63
N CYS A 16 -5.36 -2.67 7.53
CA CYS A 16 -4.39 -2.40 6.50
C CYS A 16 -3.39 -3.55 6.43
N GLY A 17 -2.50 -3.52 5.46
CA GLY A 17 -1.52 -4.59 5.32
C GLY A 17 -0.27 -4.20 4.55
N VAL A 18 0.76 -5.00 4.75
CA VAL A 18 2.03 -4.89 4.05
C VAL A 18 2.31 -6.23 3.38
N VAL A 19 2.61 -6.20 2.08
CA VAL A 19 2.98 -7.40 1.34
C VAL A 19 4.42 -7.27 0.85
N LEU A 20 5.16 -8.35 0.95
CA LEU A 20 6.59 -8.38 0.63
C LEU A 20 6.86 -9.37 -0.49
N GLY A 21 7.79 -9.02 -1.35
CA GLY A 21 8.26 -9.90 -2.42
C GLY A 21 9.62 -9.43 -2.91
N GLY A 22 10.15 -10.10 -3.94
CA GLY A 22 11.47 -9.76 -4.46
C GLY A 22 11.56 -8.31 -4.92
N SER A 23 10.70 -7.90 -5.83
CA SER A 23 10.60 -6.51 -6.31
C SER A 23 9.42 -5.75 -5.71
N GLY A 24 8.41 -6.46 -5.23
CA GLY A 24 7.16 -5.91 -4.77
C GLY A 24 6.13 -5.68 -5.88
N ASN A 25 6.53 -5.72 -7.14
CA ASN A 25 5.64 -5.44 -8.27
C ASN A 25 4.50 -6.46 -8.38
N GLY A 26 4.85 -7.74 -8.42
CA GLY A 26 3.85 -8.80 -8.54
C GLY A 26 2.88 -8.79 -7.38
N GLU A 27 3.39 -8.58 -6.19
CA GLU A 27 2.59 -8.49 -4.96
C GLU A 27 1.59 -7.34 -5.04
N ALA A 28 2.05 -6.17 -5.50
CA ALA A 28 1.17 -5.02 -5.66
C ALA A 28 0.08 -5.29 -6.70
N ILE A 29 0.45 -5.89 -7.82
CA ILE A 29 -0.50 -6.21 -8.89
C ILE A 29 -1.58 -7.18 -8.38
N VAL A 30 -1.18 -8.26 -7.72
CA VAL A 30 -2.13 -9.25 -7.18
C VAL A 30 -3.06 -8.61 -6.14
N ALA A 31 -2.49 -7.84 -5.21
CA ALA A 31 -3.29 -7.17 -4.18
C ALA A 31 -4.34 -6.25 -4.80
N ASN A 32 -3.96 -5.49 -5.82
CA ASN A 32 -4.86 -4.54 -6.48
C ASN A 32 -5.96 -5.20 -7.32
N LYS A 33 -5.85 -6.50 -7.58
CA LYS A 33 -6.95 -7.24 -8.25
C LYS A 33 -8.10 -7.55 -7.32
N VAL A 34 -7.92 -7.36 -6.03
CA VAL A 34 -8.99 -7.52 -5.05
C VAL A 34 -9.73 -6.19 -4.90
N LYS A 35 -11.04 -6.22 -5.13
CA LYS A 35 -11.86 -5.01 -5.03
C LYS A 35 -11.77 -4.41 -3.63
N GLY A 36 -11.60 -3.10 -3.56
CA GLY A 36 -11.46 -2.39 -2.29
C GLY A 36 -10.02 -2.22 -1.84
N ILE A 37 -9.06 -2.79 -2.55
CA ILE A 37 -7.64 -2.66 -2.23
C ILE A 37 -7.00 -1.59 -3.09
N ARG A 38 -6.30 -0.68 -2.44
CA ARG A 38 -5.40 0.30 -3.07
C ARG A 38 -4.02 0.03 -2.49
N CYS A 39 -3.22 -0.75 -3.22
CA CYS A 39 -1.89 -1.16 -2.81
C CYS A 39 -0.85 -0.34 -3.58
N GLY A 40 -0.05 0.41 -2.86
CA GLY A 40 1.04 1.19 -3.45
C GLY A 40 2.36 0.46 -3.31
N LEU A 41 3.18 0.48 -4.37
CA LEU A 41 4.56 -0.02 -4.32
C LEU A 41 5.43 1.08 -3.70
N CYS A 42 6.11 0.76 -2.61
CA CYS A 42 6.93 1.72 -1.88
C CYS A 42 8.38 1.29 -1.88
N TRP A 43 9.27 2.25 -2.14
CA TRP A 43 10.72 2.01 -2.21
C TRP A 43 11.51 3.01 -1.36
N ASP A 44 10.85 4.05 -0.83
CA ASP A 44 11.44 5.05 0.05
C ASP A 44 10.34 5.73 0.88
N GLU A 45 10.74 6.65 1.73
CA GLU A 45 9.79 7.38 2.59
C GLU A 45 8.84 8.24 1.76
N TRP A 46 9.33 8.87 0.69
CA TRP A 46 8.51 9.72 -0.15
C TRP A 46 7.37 8.92 -0.81
N SER A 47 7.67 7.77 -1.40
CA SER A 47 6.64 6.94 -2.03
C SER A 47 5.61 6.44 -1.02
N ALA A 48 6.05 6.10 0.19
CA ALA A 48 5.17 5.69 1.28
C ALA A 48 4.21 6.82 1.69
N GLN A 49 4.74 8.03 1.80
CA GLN A 49 3.95 9.21 2.16
C GLN A 49 2.92 9.52 1.07
N MET A 50 3.37 9.55 -0.19
CA MET A 50 2.50 9.89 -1.32
C MET A 50 1.36 8.90 -1.50
N THR A 51 1.63 7.60 -1.37
CA THR A 51 0.59 6.60 -1.55
C THR A 51 -0.52 6.69 -0.48
N LYS A 52 -0.19 7.17 0.71
CA LYS A 52 -1.20 7.44 1.74
C LYS A 52 -1.90 8.78 1.49
N GLU A 53 -1.13 9.86 1.35
CA GLU A 53 -1.69 11.21 1.25
C GLU A 53 -2.56 11.39 0.01
N HIS A 54 -2.15 10.82 -1.11
CA HIS A 54 -2.84 11.01 -2.39
C HIS A 54 -3.81 9.88 -2.73
N ASN A 55 -3.52 8.65 -2.37
CA ASN A 55 -4.30 7.49 -2.81
C ASN A 55 -5.03 6.79 -1.68
N ASN A 56 -4.83 7.22 -0.45
CA ASN A 56 -5.41 6.58 0.73
C ASN A 56 -5.16 5.06 0.71
N ALA A 57 -3.92 4.67 0.41
CA ALA A 57 -3.57 3.27 0.27
C ALA A 57 -3.81 2.51 1.58
N ASN A 58 -4.54 1.41 1.49
CA ASN A 58 -4.81 0.53 2.63
C ASN A 58 -3.89 -0.70 2.63
N CYS A 59 -2.99 -0.75 1.66
CA CYS A 59 -1.97 -1.79 1.55
C CYS A 59 -0.75 -1.19 0.90
N ILE A 60 0.44 -1.66 1.27
CA ILE A 60 1.67 -1.32 0.55
C ILE A 60 2.45 -2.59 0.23
N ALA A 61 3.16 -2.55 -0.89
CA ALA A 61 4.07 -3.62 -1.30
C ALA A 61 5.49 -3.10 -1.22
N ILE A 62 6.39 -3.91 -0.70
CA ILE A 62 7.81 -3.58 -0.57
C ILE A 62 8.63 -4.68 -1.22
N GLY A 63 9.61 -4.29 -2.04
CA GLY A 63 10.56 -5.21 -2.64
C GLY A 63 11.72 -5.49 -1.69
N ALA A 64 11.85 -6.74 -1.24
CA ALA A 64 12.87 -7.12 -0.28
C ALA A 64 14.29 -7.07 -0.86
N ARG A 65 14.44 -7.16 -2.19
CA ARG A 65 15.76 -7.11 -2.83
C ARG A 65 16.34 -5.69 -2.91
N PRO A 66 15.56 -4.67 -3.39
CA PRO A 66 16.10 -3.31 -3.47
C PRO A 66 16.03 -2.54 -2.16
N VAL A 67 15.20 -2.96 -1.22
CA VAL A 67 14.93 -2.20 0.02
C VAL A 67 15.54 -2.93 1.21
N SER A 68 16.41 -2.22 1.96
CA SER A 68 16.99 -2.77 3.18
C SER A 68 15.93 -2.91 4.27
N GLU A 69 16.21 -3.75 5.26
CA GLU A 69 15.31 -3.94 6.40
C GLU A 69 15.07 -2.61 7.14
N THR A 70 16.13 -1.83 7.36
CA THR A 70 16.02 -0.53 8.03
C THR A 70 15.13 0.43 7.26
N LEU A 71 15.29 0.47 5.93
CA LEU A 71 14.46 1.33 5.07
C LEU A 71 13.01 0.82 5.05
N ALA A 72 12.81 -0.49 5.02
CA ALA A 72 11.46 -1.07 5.04
C ALA A 72 10.69 -0.64 6.29
N ILE A 73 11.34 -0.64 7.44
CA ILE A 73 10.73 -0.19 8.69
C ILE A 73 10.33 1.28 8.60
N LYS A 74 11.21 2.14 8.06
CA LYS A 74 10.91 3.56 7.88
C LYS A 74 9.76 3.77 6.90
N ILE A 75 9.69 2.97 5.84
CA ILE A 75 8.59 3.01 4.87
C ILE A 75 7.26 2.73 5.57
N VAL A 76 7.20 1.66 6.34
CA VAL A 76 5.98 1.28 7.06
C VAL A 76 5.56 2.36 8.06
N GLU A 77 6.51 2.86 8.85
CA GLU A 77 6.23 3.91 9.83
C GLU A 77 5.70 5.18 9.15
N THR A 78 6.36 5.62 8.08
CA THR A 78 5.95 6.82 7.33
C THR A 78 4.53 6.65 6.78
N TRP A 79 4.25 5.48 6.18
CA TRP A 79 2.93 5.21 5.64
C TRP A 79 1.84 5.18 6.72
N LEU A 80 2.12 4.55 7.86
CA LEU A 80 1.15 4.48 8.96
C LEU A 80 0.86 5.85 9.58
N ASP A 81 1.89 6.71 9.65
CA ASP A 81 1.76 8.04 10.26
C ASP A 81 1.16 9.08 9.31
N ALA A 82 1.28 8.90 8.00
CA ALA A 82 0.74 9.83 7.03
C ALA A 82 -0.80 9.78 7.02
N LYS A 83 -1.41 10.87 6.57
CA LYS A 83 -2.88 10.99 6.53
C LYS A 83 -3.34 11.35 5.13
N PHE A 84 -4.45 10.76 4.72
CA PHE A 84 -5.07 11.08 3.43
C PHE A 84 -5.47 12.56 3.40
N GLU A 85 -5.01 13.27 2.38
CA GLU A 85 -5.29 14.70 2.24
C GLU A 85 -6.73 15.01 1.84
N GLY A 86 -7.39 14.08 1.15
CA GLY A 86 -8.74 14.31 0.65
C GLY A 86 -8.77 15.30 -0.51
N GLY A 87 -9.76 16.21 -0.51
CA GLY A 87 -9.90 17.22 -1.56
C GLY A 87 -9.99 16.60 -2.95
N ARG A 88 -9.18 17.09 -3.91
CA ARG A 88 -9.13 16.58 -5.28
C ARG A 88 -8.77 15.11 -5.35
N HIS A 89 -8.02 14.60 -4.36
CA HIS A 89 -7.62 13.19 -4.33
C HIS A 89 -8.80 12.26 -4.05
N THR A 90 -9.80 12.72 -3.31
CA THR A 90 -11.02 11.94 -3.04
C THR A 90 -11.72 11.55 -4.34
N THR A 91 -11.88 12.50 -5.27
CA THR A 91 -12.49 12.25 -6.57
C THR A 91 -11.67 11.24 -7.38
N ARG A 92 -10.35 11.40 -7.39
CA ARG A 92 -9.45 10.51 -8.12
C ARG A 92 -9.48 9.08 -7.56
N VAL A 93 -9.45 8.93 -6.25
CA VAL A 93 -9.53 7.63 -5.59
C VAL A 93 -10.85 6.94 -5.92
N GLY A 94 -11.95 7.69 -5.92
CA GLY A 94 -13.26 7.15 -6.28
C GLY A 94 -13.35 6.59 -7.70
N LYS A 95 -12.47 7.03 -8.60
CA LYS A 95 -12.43 6.54 -9.99
C LYS A 95 -11.59 5.28 -10.16
N ILE A 96 -10.83 4.88 -9.16
CA ILE A 96 -9.97 3.69 -9.24
C ILE A 96 -10.82 2.41 -9.27
N GLU A 97 -11.91 2.39 -8.58
CA GLU A 97 -12.80 1.23 -8.46
C GLU A 97 -13.70 1.00 -9.71
#